data_f6d3ec861280b49f30231b0f71b6291b
#
_entry.id   f6d3ec861280b49f30231b0f71b6291b
#
_cell.length_a   1.000
_cell.length_b   1.000
_cell.length_c   1.000
_cell.angle_alpha   90.00
_cell.angle_beta   90.00
_cell.angle_gamma   90.00
#
_symmetry.space_group_name_H-M   'P 1'
#
loop_
_entity.id
_entity.type
_entity.pdbx_description
1 polymer ?
#
loop_
_entity_poly.entity_id
_entity_poly.type
_entity_poly.pdbx_seq_one_letter_code
_entity_poly.pdbx_strand_id
1 'polypeptide(L)'
;MMKFLILNGPNINILGIREPDIYGRQSYDDLLRLVSGHAEELGVGVEFYQSNHEGDLVDAIQKAYFDGIDGIVFNPAAYTHTSVAIADAVKGVGIPTVEVHISEVSKREAFRQVSYIGAVAVHTVTGRGLAGYNEAMDYLAKLLGERK
;
A
#
# COMPACT_ATOMS: atom_id res chain seq x y z
N MET A 1 20.17 2.89 5.20
CA MET A 1 19.16 3.04 4.13
C MET A 1 17.79 2.68 4.66
N MET A 2 16.80 3.53 4.46
CA MET A 2 15.41 3.18 4.77
C MET A 2 14.91 2.07 3.86
N LYS A 3 14.10 1.16 4.40
CA LYS A 3 13.48 0.05 3.66
C LYS A 3 11.96 0.13 3.79
N PHE A 4 11.29 0.08 2.67
CA PHE A 4 9.82 0.08 2.62
C PHE A 4 9.30 -1.25 2.11
N LEU A 5 8.21 -1.73 2.71
CA LEU A 5 7.42 -2.83 2.18
C LEU A 5 6.31 -2.25 1.32
N ILE A 6 6.22 -2.70 0.08
CA ILE A 6 5.12 -2.36 -0.83
C ILE A 6 4.19 -3.56 -0.81
N LEU A 7 3.08 -3.42 -0.10
CA LEU A 7 2.17 -4.51 0.22
C LEU A 7 0.86 -4.33 -0.55
N ASN A 8 0.49 -5.35 -1.30
CA ASN A 8 -0.68 -5.31 -2.17
C ASN A 8 -1.65 -6.44 -1.87
N GLY A 9 -2.91 -6.08 -1.75
CA GLY A 9 -4.01 -7.00 -1.47
C GLY A 9 -4.61 -7.64 -2.70
N PRO A 10 -5.86 -8.15 -2.58
CA PRO A 10 -6.47 -8.99 -3.61
C PRO A 10 -6.65 -8.26 -4.94
N ASN A 11 -6.43 -9.01 -5.99
CA ASN A 11 -6.64 -8.60 -7.38
C ASN A 11 -5.63 -7.60 -7.93
N ILE A 12 -4.68 -7.09 -7.12
CA ILE A 12 -3.64 -6.18 -7.64
C ILE A 12 -2.74 -6.92 -8.63
N ASN A 13 -2.54 -8.22 -8.46
CA ASN A 13 -1.76 -9.05 -9.38
C ASN A 13 -2.35 -9.13 -10.80
N ILE A 14 -3.63 -8.79 -10.98
CA ILE A 14 -4.28 -8.82 -12.30
C ILE A 14 -4.60 -7.42 -12.83
N LEU A 15 -3.85 -6.42 -12.38
CA LEU A 15 -3.93 -5.07 -12.98
C LEU A 15 -3.72 -5.13 -14.48
N GLY A 16 -4.45 -4.29 -15.21
CA GLY A 16 -4.41 -4.25 -16.68
C GLY A 16 -5.38 -5.24 -17.35
N ILE A 17 -5.81 -6.27 -16.61
CA ILE A 17 -6.78 -7.26 -17.09
C ILE A 17 -8.17 -6.91 -16.59
N ARG A 18 -8.24 -6.46 -15.35
CA ARG A 18 -9.47 -6.22 -14.59
C ARG A 18 -9.93 -4.77 -14.76
N GLU A 19 -11.18 -4.60 -15.18
CA GLU A 19 -11.87 -3.29 -15.23
C GLU A 19 -10.97 -2.10 -15.59
N PRO A 20 -10.41 -2.07 -16.85
CA PRO A 20 -9.46 -1.01 -17.23
C PRO A 20 -10.01 0.41 -17.09
N ASP A 21 -11.34 0.59 -17.18
CA ASP A 21 -11.99 1.89 -17.03
C ASP A 21 -11.89 2.44 -15.60
N ILE A 22 -11.68 1.56 -14.61
CA ILE A 22 -11.55 1.94 -13.20
C ILE A 22 -10.08 1.99 -12.78
N TYR A 23 -9.29 0.95 -13.13
CA TYR A 23 -7.94 0.75 -12.61
C TYR A 23 -6.83 1.09 -13.61
N GLY A 24 -7.20 1.42 -14.88
CA GLY A 24 -6.24 1.68 -15.94
C GLY A 24 -5.77 0.39 -16.61
N ARG A 25 -4.91 0.56 -17.63
CA ARG A 25 -4.40 -0.54 -18.44
C ARG A 25 -3.00 -0.98 -18.06
N GLN A 26 -2.36 -0.29 -17.13
CA GLN A 26 -1.03 -0.65 -16.65
C GLN A 26 -1.10 -1.96 -15.87
N SER A 27 -0.07 -2.80 -16.06
CA SER A 27 0.00 -4.12 -15.42
C SER A 27 0.64 -4.05 -14.03
N TYR A 28 0.60 -5.17 -13.32
CA TYR A 28 1.32 -5.31 -12.06
C TYR A 28 2.84 -5.14 -12.28
N ASP A 29 3.39 -5.68 -13.38
CA ASP A 29 4.80 -5.49 -13.70
C ASP A 29 5.13 -4.00 -13.92
N ASP A 30 4.24 -3.24 -14.52
CA ASP A 30 4.41 -1.80 -14.66
C ASP A 30 4.48 -1.11 -13.30
N LEU A 31 3.64 -1.55 -12.35
CA LEU A 31 3.68 -1.05 -10.98
C LEU A 31 5.03 -1.32 -10.33
N LEU A 32 5.53 -2.55 -10.44
CA LEU A 32 6.82 -2.92 -9.84
C LEU A 32 7.96 -2.08 -10.41
N ARG A 33 7.96 -1.86 -11.71
CA ARG A 33 8.99 -1.04 -12.38
C ARG A 33 8.92 0.43 -11.94
N LEU A 34 7.71 0.99 -11.89
CA LEU A 34 7.50 2.38 -11.48
C LEU A 34 8.02 2.61 -10.06
N VAL A 35 7.62 1.76 -9.14
CA VAL A 35 7.99 1.87 -7.73
C VAL A 35 9.49 1.65 -7.53
N SER A 36 10.06 0.65 -8.21
CA SER A 36 11.51 0.37 -8.13
C SER A 36 12.34 1.57 -8.61
N GLY A 37 11.93 2.19 -9.72
CA GLY A 37 12.63 3.37 -10.24
C GLY A 37 12.56 4.55 -9.27
N HIS A 38 11.40 4.78 -8.67
CA HIS A 38 11.24 5.87 -7.71
C HIS A 38 12.03 5.60 -6.42
N ALA A 39 12.09 4.36 -5.99
CA ALA A 39 12.89 3.97 -4.82
C ALA A 39 14.38 4.28 -5.03
N GLU A 40 14.90 4.01 -6.25
CA GLU A 40 16.28 4.35 -6.59
C GLU A 40 16.50 5.87 -6.50
N GLU A 41 15.58 6.67 -7.01
CA GLU A 41 15.65 8.13 -6.93
C GLU A 41 15.68 8.63 -5.48
N LEU A 42 14.89 8.00 -4.62
CA LEU A 42 14.83 8.36 -3.19
C LEU A 42 16.01 7.80 -2.38
N GLY A 43 16.74 6.84 -2.91
CA GLY A 43 17.79 6.16 -2.17
C GLY A 43 17.25 5.24 -1.07
N VAL A 44 16.09 4.62 -1.28
CA VAL A 44 15.48 3.68 -0.32
C VAL A 44 15.42 2.27 -0.92
N GLY A 45 15.44 1.26 -0.05
CA GLY A 45 15.20 -0.12 -0.46
C GLY A 45 13.71 -0.43 -0.45
N VAL A 46 13.27 -1.31 -1.34
CA VAL A 46 11.88 -1.76 -1.37
C VAL A 46 11.80 -3.27 -1.45
N GLU A 47 10.81 -3.83 -0.78
CA GLU A 47 10.39 -5.21 -0.93
C GLU A 47 8.95 -5.21 -1.38
N PHE A 48 8.56 -6.16 -2.23
CA PHE A 48 7.21 -6.27 -2.75
C PHE A 48 6.57 -7.56 -2.28
N TYR A 49 5.31 -7.48 -1.87
CA TYR A 49 4.51 -8.67 -1.58
C TYR A 49 3.07 -8.43 -1.99
N GLN A 50 2.46 -9.41 -2.61
CA GLN A 50 1.06 -9.36 -3.01
C GLN A 50 0.40 -10.69 -2.61
N SER A 51 -0.81 -10.60 -2.04
CA SER A 51 -1.62 -11.79 -1.77
C SER A 51 -3.10 -11.46 -1.87
N ASN A 52 -3.87 -12.47 -2.26
CA ASN A 52 -5.33 -12.41 -2.24
C ASN A 52 -5.90 -12.85 -0.89
N HIS A 53 -5.06 -13.32 0.03
CA HIS A 53 -5.48 -13.90 1.30
C HIS A 53 -5.23 -12.95 2.46
N GLU A 54 -6.26 -12.72 3.26
CA GLU A 54 -6.19 -11.82 4.41
C GLU A 54 -5.09 -12.23 5.39
N GLY A 55 -5.02 -13.52 5.72
CA GLY A 55 -3.99 -14.03 6.65
C GLY A 55 -2.57 -13.81 6.17
N ASP A 56 -2.33 -13.94 4.86
CA ASP A 56 -1.01 -13.68 4.27
C ASP A 56 -0.61 -12.23 4.47
N LEU A 57 -1.56 -11.30 4.38
CA LEU A 57 -1.29 -9.87 4.55
C LEU A 57 -0.98 -9.56 6.02
N VAL A 58 -1.70 -10.17 6.94
CA VAL A 58 -1.40 -10.06 8.38
C VAL A 58 0.01 -10.58 8.67
N ASP A 59 0.35 -11.75 8.13
CA ASP A 59 1.68 -12.35 8.32
C ASP A 59 2.79 -11.47 7.74
N ALA A 60 2.55 -10.88 6.56
CA ALA A 60 3.52 -9.99 5.93
C ALA A 60 3.79 -8.73 6.76
N ILE A 61 2.76 -8.16 7.37
CA ILE A 61 2.89 -6.99 8.25
C ILE A 61 3.70 -7.35 9.50
N GLN A 62 3.41 -8.50 10.11
CA GLN A 62 4.17 -8.98 11.27
C GLN A 62 5.63 -9.25 10.91
N LYS A 63 5.87 -9.89 9.76
CA LYS A 63 7.22 -10.16 9.26
C LYS A 63 8.01 -8.86 9.04
N ALA A 64 7.34 -7.82 8.54
CA ALA A 64 7.96 -6.51 8.33
C ALA A 64 8.57 -5.94 9.62
N TYR A 65 7.89 -6.14 10.74
CA TYR A 65 8.41 -5.72 12.05
C TYR A 65 9.73 -6.42 12.36
N PHE A 66 9.78 -7.74 12.19
CA PHE A 66 10.98 -8.52 12.52
C PHE A 66 12.12 -8.29 11.51
N ASP A 67 11.79 -7.92 10.28
CA ASP A 67 12.78 -7.64 9.24
C ASP A 67 13.34 -6.22 9.28
N GLY A 68 12.86 -5.38 10.19
CA GLY A 68 13.34 -4.01 10.32
C GLY A 68 12.85 -3.07 9.22
N ILE A 69 11.67 -3.33 8.67
CA ILE A 69 11.04 -2.44 7.69
C ILE A 69 10.68 -1.11 8.36
N ASP A 70 11.02 -0.01 7.72
CA ASP A 70 10.84 1.34 8.27
C ASP A 70 9.46 1.93 7.95
N GLY A 71 8.88 1.59 6.81
CA GLY A 71 7.57 2.09 6.39
C GLY A 71 6.87 1.10 5.48
N ILE A 72 5.53 1.15 5.45
CA ILE A 72 4.72 0.29 4.61
C ILE A 72 3.86 1.15 3.69
N VAL A 73 3.94 0.88 2.39
CA VAL A 73 3.00 1.40 1.39
C VAL A 73 2.01 0.27 1.12
N PHE A 74 0.77 0.46 1.52
CA PHE A 74 -0.21 -0.61 1.55
C PHE A 74 -1.43 -0.29 0.70
N ASN A 75 -1.66 -1.10 -0.33
CA ASN A 75 -2.91 -1.12 -1.05
C ASN A 75 -3.69 -2.38 -0.63
N PRO A 76 -4.59 -2.25 0.36
CA PRO A 76 -5.34 -3.41 0.86
C PRO A 76 -6.47 -3.84 -0.08
N ALA A 77 -6.73 -3.05 -1.12
CA ALA A 77 -7.84 -3.29 -2.04
C ALA A 77 -9.16 -3.42 -1.26
N ALA A 78 -9.99 -4.42 -1.57
CA ALA A 78 -11.30 -4.57 -0.93
C ALA A 78 -11.21 -4.84 0.58
N TYR A 79 -10.11 -5.37 1.08
CA TYR A 79 -9.98 -5.62 2.52
C TYR A 79 -9.99 -4.36 3.37
N THR A 80 -9.73 -3.18 2.78
CA THR A 80 -9.81 -1.92 3.53
C THR A 80 -11.22 -1.68 4.10
N HIS A 81 -12.24 -2.26 3.43
CA HIS A 81 -13.64 -2.08 3.79
C HIS A 81 -14.14 -3.12 4.80
N THR A 82 -13.38 -4.16 5.08
CA THR A 82 -13.85 -5.33 5.83
C THR A 82 -12.90 -5.84 6.91
N SER A 83 -11.58 -5.63 6.76
CA SER A 83 -10.62 -6.35 7.60
C SER A 83 -10.19 -5.57 8.83
N VAL A 84 -10.82 -5.87 9.95
CA VAL A 84 -10.35 -5.44 11.26
C VAL A 84 -9.05 -6.16 11.63
N ALA A 85 -8.88 -7.41 11.21
CA ALA A 85 -7.66 -8.18 11.50
C ALA A 85 -6.41 -7.51 10.91
N ILE A 86 -6.49 -7.04 9.66
CA ILE A 86 -5.36 -6.33 9.03
C ILE A 86 -5.12 -4.99 9.73
N ALA A 87 -6.18 -4.25 10.06
CA ALA A 87 -6.06 -2.98 10.78
C ALA A 87 -5.36 -3.17 12.13
N ASP A 88 -5.71 -4.23 12.85
CA ASP A 88 -5.08 -4.57 14.13
C ASP A 88 -3.60 -4.91 13.95
N ALA A 89 -3.23 -5.60 12.88
CA ALA A 89 -1.84 -5.91 12.58
C ALA A 89 -1.02 -4.64 12.32
N VAL A 90 -1.55 -3.72 11.51
CA VAL A 90 -0.89 -2.42 11.22
C VAL A 90 -0.66 -1.65 12.51
N LYS A 91 -1.70 -1.53 13.33
CA LYS A 91 -1.61 -0.83 14.61
C LYS A 91 -0.64 -1.54 15.56
N GLY A 92 -0.67 -2.86 15.58
CA GLY A 92 0.13 -3.67 16.50
C GLY A 92 1.63 -3.56 16.26
N VAL A 93 2.07 -3.53 15.00
CA VAL A 93 3.50 -3.43 14.70
C VAL A 93 4.05 -2.00 14.83
N GLY A 94 3.18 -1.00 14.71
CA GLY A 94 3.58 0.40 14.87
C GLY A 94 4.45 0.97 13.76
N ILE A 95 4.60 0.26 12.64
CA ILE A 95 5.33 0.77 11.48
C ILE A 95 4.45 1.80 10.76
N PRO A 96 4.95 3.03 10.47
CA PRO A 96 4.17 4.00 9.71
C PRO A 96 3.71 3.41 8.39
N THR A 97 2.40 3.44 8.16
CA THR A 97 1.77 2.83 6.99
C THR A 97 0.93 3.87 6.26
N VAL A 98 1.15 4.00 4.95
CA VAL A 98 0.32 4.84 4.07
C VAL A 98 -0.58 3.92 3.26
N GLU A 99 -1.89 4.18 3.32
CA GLU A 99 -2.87 3.47 2.52
C GLU A 99 -2.92 4.07 1.11
N VAL A 100 -2.91 3.21 0.07
CA VAL A 100 -3.00 3.65 -1.33
C VAL A 100 -4.15 2.93 -2.01
N HIS A 101 -4.94 3.68 -2.79
CA HIS A 101 -5.93 3.15 -3.71
C HIS A 101 -5.71 3.78 -5.08
N ILE A 102 -5.71 2.95 -6.13
CA ILE A 102 -5.50 3.40 -7.51
C ILE A 102 -6.67 4.24 -7.98
N SER A 103 -7.89 3.78 -7.72
CA SER A 103 -9.13 4.49 -8.08
C SER A 103 -9.50 5.52 -7.03
N GLU A 104 -10.38 6.46 -7.42
CA GLU A 104 -11.00 7.40 -6.47
C GLU A 104 -12.15 6.69 -5.76
N VAL A 105 -11.88 6.19 -4.55
CA VAL A 105 -12.83 5.38 -3.77
C VAL A 105 -14.11 6.13 -3.45
N SER A 106 -14.03 7.44 -3.22
CA SER A 106 -15.21 8.26 -2.89
C SER A 106 -16.24 8.29 -4.01
N LYS A 107 -15.87 7.94 -5.24
CA LYS A 107 -16.76 7.90 -6.41
C LYS A 107 -17.30 6.49 -6.68
N ARG A 108 -17.02 5.54 -5.79
CA ARG A 108 -17.43 4.15 -5.93
C ARG A 108 -18.66 3.87 -5.05
N GLU A 109 -19.07 2.60 -5.00
CA GLU A 109 -20.27 2.17 -4.27
C GLU A 109 -20.21 2.55 -2.78
N ALA A 110 -21.38 2.72 -2.17
CA ALA A 110 -21.49 3.15 -0.77
C ALA A 110 -20.72 2.26 0.19
N PHE A 111 -20.69 0.93 -0.03
CA PHE A 111 -19.97 0.00 0.86
C PHE A 111 -18.47 0.20 0.83
N ARG A 112 -17.92 0.92 -0.17
CA ARG A 112 -16.49 1.20 -0.29
C ARG A 112 -16.08 2.48 0.45
N GLN A 113 -17.00 3.15 1.14
CA GLN A 113 -16.68 4.42 1.82
C GLN A 113 -16.11 4.22 3.22
N VAL A 114 -16.19 3.01 3.76
CA VAL A 114 -15.58 2.68 5.06
C VAL A 114 -14.17 2.14 4.83
N SER A 115 -13.19 2.64 5.58
CA SER A 115 -11.83 2.10 5.56
C SER A 115 -11.35 1.88 6.99
N TYR A 116 -11.21 0.61 7.36
CA TYR A 116 -10.60 0.23 8.64
C TYR A 116 -9.10 0.53 8.64
N ILE A 117 -8.44 0.37 7.48
CA ILE A 117 -7.01 0.64 7.35
C ILE A 117 -6.73 2.14 7.46
N GLY A 118 -7.61 2.98 6.89
CA GLY A 118 -7.46 4.44 7.00
C GLY A 118 -7.45 4.93 8.44
N ALA A 119 -8.16 4.25 9.33
CA ALA A 119 -8.20 4.61 10.75
C ALA A 119 -6.85 4.40 11.47
N VAL A 120 -5.97 3.53 10.95
CA VAL A 120 -4.67 3.20 11.55
C VAL A 120 -3.49 3.65 10.71
N ALA A 121 -3.72 4.07 9.46
CA ALA A 121 -2.69 4.60 8.57
C ALA A 121 -2.32 6.02 8.96
N VAL A 122 -1.07 6.41 8.67
CA VAL A 122 -0.62 7.79 8.91
C VAL A 122 -1.09 8.75 7.82
N HIS A 123 -1.45 8.23 6.65
CA HIS A 123 -1.91 9.00 5.50
C HIS A 123 -2.59 8.07 4.50
N THR A 124 -3.46 8.64 3.67
CA THR A 124 -4.17 7.89 2.61
C THR A 124 -4.05 8.65 1.29
N VAL A 125 -3.72 7.92 0.22
CA VAL A 125 -3.64 8.44 -1.15
C VAL A 125 -4.67 7.71 -2.00
N THR A 126 -5.55 8.43 -2.69
CA THR A 126 -6.57 7.84 -3.56
C THR A 126 -6.64 8.55 -4.90
N GLY A 127 -7.04 7.83 -5.95
CA GLY A 127 -7.38 8.42 -7.23
C GLY A 127 -6.21 8.93 -8.05
N ARG A 128 -4.99 8.51 -7.74
CA ARG A 128 -3.76 8.95 -8.43
C ARG A 128 -3.19 7.90 -9.37
N GLY A 129 -3.92 6.81 -9.64
CA GLY A 129 -3.38 5.70 -10.40
C GLY A 129 -2.17 5.10 -9.73
N LEU A 130 -1.24 4.58 -10.50
CA LEU A 130 -0.01 3.99 -9.96
C LEU A 130 0.94 5.02 -9.32
N ALA A 131 0.88 6.27 -9.76
CA ALA A 131 1.69 7.35 -9.18
C ALA A 131 1.40 7.56 -7.68
N GLY A 132 0.24 7.11 -7.20
CA GLY A 132 -0.09 7.16 -5.77
C GLY A 132 0.89 6.41 -4.90
N TYR A 133 1.50 5.33 -5.42
CA TYR A 133 2.53 4.60 -4.69
C TYR A 133 3.79 5.46 -4.49
N ASN A 134 4.18 6.22 -5.51
CA ASN A 134 5.33 7.11 -5.42
C ASN A 134 5.05 8.25 -4.42
N GLU A 135 3.83 8.80 -4.43
CA GLU A 135 3.42 9.82 -3.45
C GLU A 135 3.48 9.27 -2.03
N ALA A 136 3.06 8.02 -1.83
CA ALA A 136 3.12 7.36 -0.52
C ALA A 136 4.55 7.19 -0.03
N MET A 137 5.47 6.79 -0.93
CA MET A 137 6.90 6.68 -0.60
C MET A 137 7.50 8.03 -0.23
N ASP A 138 7.15 9.08 -0.98
CA ASP A 138 7.61 10.44 -0.69
C ASP A 138 7.15 10.89 0.71
N TYR A 139 5.88 10.61 1.03
CA TYR A 139 5.33 10.94 2.34
C TYR A 139 6.10 10.24 3.46
N LEU A 140 6.33 8.93 3.31
CA LEU A 140 7.07 8.15 4.31
C LEU A 140 8.51 8.61 4.44
N ALA A 141 9.19 8.88 3.34
CA ALA A 141 10.57 9.33 3.35
C ALA A 141 10.71 10.66 4.10
N LYS A 142 9.78 11.58 3.86
CA LYS A 142 9.74 12.86 4.57
C LYS A 142 9.45 12.67 6.05
N LEU A 143 8.41 11.90 6.38
CA LEU A 143 8.01 11.65 7.77
C LEU A 143 9.14 11.02 8.57
N LEU A 144 9.78 10.00 8.03
CA LEU A 144 10.86 9.27 8.70
C LEU A 144 12.15 10.08 8.75
N GLY A 145 12.41 10.90 7.73
CA GLY A 145 13.53 11.83 7.72
C GLY A 145 13.43 12.88 8.82
N GLU A 146 12.23 13.38 9.10
CA GLU A 146 11.97 14.37 10.17
C GLU A 146 12.12 13.77 11.58
N ARG A 147 12.00 12.45 11.73
CA ARG A 147 12.14 11.75 13.01
C ARG A 147 13.60 11.46 13.40
N LYS A 148 14.50 11.69 12.47
CA LYS A 148 15.94 11.55 12.72
C LYS A 148 16.51 12.90 13.24
#